data_5f5afa79bb792f75e9fc39ca66ef58bb
#
_entry.id   5f5afa79bb792f75e9fc39ca66ef58bb
#
_cell.length_a   1.000
_cell.length_b   1.000
_cell.length_c   1.000
_cell.angle_alpha   90.00
_cell.angle_beta   90.00
_cell.angle_gamma   90.00
#
_symmetry.space_group_name_H-M   'P 1'
#
loop_
_entity.id
_entity.type
_entity.pdbx_description
1 polymer ?
#
loop_
_entity_poly.entity_id
_entity_poly.type
_entity_poly.pdbx_seq_one_letter_code
_entity_poly.pdbx_strand_id
1 'polypeptide(L)'
;PGSAMLYRPRDVVSGDFYFAARAGEELLFAVADCTGHGVPGAFVSMIGLQQLREAAAHSSDPGEILSALNRSIRRALHQEGDDELRDGVSSVTHVKDGMDIILCSWNPATRTLRCAGANRPLWLLRDGALESIKGTNAAIAGFTPDEQIFETHTLVLQTPARLVLSSDGYADQFGGEKGKKFMVKRLQELLRSTATQTLEQQKRALASAFDDWKGEKEQVDDVCILVVEL
;
A
#
# COMPACT_ATOMS: atom_id res chain seq x y z
N PRO A 1 13.06 -12.57 -8.24
CA PRO A 1 11.77 -12.74 -7.58
C PRO A 1 10.64 -12.83 -8.60
N GLY A 2 9.64 -13.71 -8.34
CA GLY A 2 8.40 -13.77 -9.06
C GLY A 2 7.36 -12.85 -8.44
N SER A 3 6.35 -12.41 -9.20
CA SER A 3 5.25 -11.63 -8.64
C SER A 3 3.92 -11.94 -9.32
N ALA A 4 2.84 -11.76 -8.56
CA ALA A 4 1.49 -11.76 -9.08
C ALA A 4 0.71 -10.60 -8.48
N MET A 5 -0.18 -10.00 -9.26
CA MET A 5 -0.94 -8.84 -8.84
C MET A 5 -2.42 -9.04 -9.12
N LEU A 6 -3.25 -8.75 -8.11
CA LEU A 6 -4.67 -8.51 -8.26
C LEU A 6 -4.90 -7.01 -8.17
N TYR A 7 -5.29 -6.39 -9.28
CA TYR A 7 -5.58 -4.96 -9.36
C TYR A 7 -6.94 -4.77 -9.98
N ARG A 8 -7.86 -4.18 -9.23
CA ARG A 8 -9.25 -3.97 -9.64
C ARG A 8 -9.70 -2.58 -9.22
N PRO A 9 -9.60 -1.59 -10.09
CA PRO A 9 -10.22 -0.30 -9.85
C PRO A 9 -11.72 -0.43 -9.60
N ARG A 10 -12.26 0.36 -8.69
CA ARG A 10 -13.70 0.49 -8.47
C ARG A 10 -14.37 1.22 -9.64
N ASP A 11 -13.74 2.28 -10.08
CA ASP A 11 -14.20 3.17 -11.15
C ASP A 11 -13.32 3.00 -12.41
N VAL A 12 -13.43 3.90 -13.37
CA VAL A 12 -12.60 3.90 -14.59
C VAL A 12 -11.12 4.14 -14.27
N VAL A 13 -10.84 4.90 -13.21
CA VAL A 13 -9.51 5.20 -12.68
C VAL A 13 -9.47 4.89 -11.19
N SER A 14 -8.27 4.69 -10.65
CA SER A 14 -8.06 4.21 -9.27
C SER A 14 -7.28 5.22 -8.43
N GLY A 15 -7.65 5.33 -7.15
CA GLY A 15 -6.82 5.94 -6.12
C GLY A 15 -5.67 5.04 -5.67
N ASP A 16 -5.85 3.71 -5.76
CA ASP A 16 -4.77 2.76 -5.50
C ASP A 16 -3.74 2.77 -6.61
N PHE A 17 -2.48 2.57 -6.24
CA PHE A 17 -1.42 2.30 -7.21
C PHE A 17 -0.38 1.33 -6.66
N TYR A 18 0.40 0.78 -7.56
CA TYR A 18 1.58 -0.02 -7.23
C TYR A 18 2.82 0.62 -7.83
N PHE A 19 3.96 0.32 -7.23
CA PHE A 19 5.25 0.82 -7.67
C PHE A 19 6.27 -0.31 -7.71
N ALA A 20 7.14 -0.29 -8.72
CA ALA A 20 8.31 -1.14 -8.77
C ALA A 20 9.46 -0.39 -9.46
N ALA A 21 10.65 -0.43 -8.86
CA ALA A 21 11.85 0.20 -9.39
C ALA A 21 13.10 -0.57 -8.94
N ARG A 22 14.22 -0.29 -9.61
CA ARG A 22 15.54 -0.73 -9.19
C ARG A 22 16.32 0.48 -8.70
N ALA A 23 16.88 0.38 -7.50
CA ALA A 23 17.76 1.38 -6.90
C ALA A 23 19.11 0.72 -6.59
N GLY A 24 20.06 0.80 -7.56
CA GLY A 24 21.29 0.04 -7.49
C GLY A 24 21.04 -1.47 -7.52
N GLU A 25 21.44 -2.17 -6.48
CA GLU A 25 21.22 -3.62 -6.31
C GLU A 25 19.90 -3.96 -5.62
N GLU A 26 19.19 -2.95 -5.14
CA GLU A 26 17.92 -3.10 -4.45
C GLU A 26 16.74 -3.11 -5.44
N LEU A 27 15.76 -3.93 -5.14
CA LEU A 27 14.45 -3.93 -5.81
C LEU A 27 13.44 -3.27 -4.88
N LEU A 28 12.92 -2.12 -5.29
CA LEU A 28 11.86 -1.41 -4.57
C LEU A 28 10.51 -1.82 -5.12
N PHE A 29 9.54 -2.05 -4.23
CA PHE A 29 8.15 -2.30 -4.62
C PHE A 29 7.19 -1.85 -3.53
N ALA A 30 6.05 -1.31 -3.93
CA ALA A 30 5.04 -0.79 -3.01
C ALA A 30 3.62 -1.02 -3.52
N VAL A 31 2.68 -0.98 -2.58
CA VAL A 31 1.24 -0.79 -2.80
C VAL A 31 0.81 0.40 -1.97
N ALA A 32 0.10 1.32 -2.61
CA ALA A 32 -0.42 2.54 -2.00
C ALA A 32 -1.92 2.67 -2.26
N ASP A 33 -2.59 3.24 -1.29
CA ASP A 33 -4.02 3.47 -1.21
C ASP A 33 -4.24 4.94 -0.89
N CYS A 34 -4.68 5.72 -1.88
CA CYS A 34 -4.86 7.16 -1.74
C CYS A 34 -6.26 7.51 -1.26
N THR A 35 -6.38 8.64 -0.55
CA THR A 35 -7.67 9.17 -0.13
C THR A 35 -8.59 9.37 -1.32
N GLY A 36 -9.77 8.72 -1.26
CA GLY A 36 -10.81 8.81 -2.29
C GLY A 36 -10.58 7.88 -3.47
N HIS A 37 -11.61 7.68 -4.25
CA HIS A 37 -11.65 6.78 -5.43
C HIS A 37 -12.06 7.58 -6.67
N GLY A 38 -12.01 6.94 -7.83
CA GLY A 38 -12.33 7.59 -9.11
C GLY A 38 -11.37 8.74 -9.43
N VAL A 39 -11.88 9.78 -10.07
CA VAL A 39 -11.06 10.90 -10.56
C VAL A 39 -10.30 11.64 -9.45
N PRO A 40 -10.92 12.02 -8.30
CA PRO A 40 -10.17 12.66 -7.22
C PRO A 40 -9.02 11.79 -6.70
N GLY A 41 -9.26 10.50 -6.40
CA GLY A 41 -8.23 9.57 -5.95
C GLY A 41 -7.10 9.41 -6.97
N ALA A 42 -7.45 9.37 -8.27
CA ALA A 42 -6.46 9.25 -9.34
C ALA A 42 -5.51 10.46 -9.41
N PHE A 43 -5.96 11.68 -9.11
CA PHE A 43 -5.05 12.83 -9.02
C PHE A 43 -4.05 12.68 -7.87
N VAL A 44 -4.51 12.23 -6.70
CA VAL A 44 -3.63 11.99 -5.55
C VAL A 44 -2.64 10.86 -5.87
N SER A 45 -3.09 9.78 -6.52
CA SER A 45 -2.23 8.66 -6.91
C SER A 45 -1.16 9.07 -7.94
N MET A 46 -1.49 9.94 -8.89
CA MET A 46 -0.51 10.47 -9.85
C MET A 46 0.57 11.32 -9.17
N ILE A 47 0.18 12.22 -8.26
CA ILE A 47 1.12 13.02 -7.47
C ILE A 47 1.97 12.08 -6.60
N GLY A 48 1.33 11.13 -5.90
CA GLY A 48 1.99 10.15 -5.05
C GLY A 48 3.04 9.32 -5.79
N LEU A 49 2.67 8.79 -6.95
CA LEU A 49 3.59 7.99 -7.77
C LEU A 49 4.80 8.81 -8.25
N GLN A 50 4.57 10.06 -8.65
CA GLN A 50 5.64 10.97 -9.07
C GLN A 50 6.60 11.27 -7.91
N GLN A 51 6.07 11.64 -6.76
CA GLN A 51 6.88 11.97 -5.58
C GLN A 51 7.61 10.74 -5.02
N LEU A 52 6.98 9.55 -5.08
CA LEU A 52 7.62 8.30 -4.69
C LEU A 52 8.82 7.95 -5.59
N ARG A 53 8.70 8.17 -6.89
CA ARG A 53 9.82 7.99 -7.84
C ARG A 53 10.99 8.93 -7.53
N GLU A 54 10.71 10.19 -7.22
CA GLU A 54 11.73 11.16 -6.85
C GLU A 54 12.42 10.76 -5.53
N ALA A 55 11.67 10.41 -4.50
CA ALA A 55 12.23 9.97 -3.23
C ALA A 55 13.08 8.69 -3.38
N ALA A 56 12.62 7.71 -4.16
CA ALA A 56 13.32 6.46 -4.43
C ALA A 56 14.59 6.63 -5.28
N ALA A 57 14.75 7.75 -5.99
CA ALA A 57 16.00 8.08 -6.70
C ALA A 57 17.13 8.53 -5.76
N HIS A 58 16.80 8.95 -4.53
CA HIS A 58 17.76 9.49 -3.57
C HIS A 58 18.08 8.54 -2.41
N SER A 59 17.23 7.57 -2.13
CA SER A 59 17.43 6.56 -1.08
C SER A 59 16.86 5.22 -1.50
N SER A 60 17.39 4.13 -0.94
CA SER A 60 16.79 2.79 -1.00
C SER A 60 16.26 2.33 0.37
N ASP A 61 16.34 3.16 1.39
CA ASP A 61 15.75 2.88 2.69
C ASP A 61 14.25 3.24 2.70
N PRO A 62 13.34 2.26 2.96
CA PRO A 62 11.91 2.51 2.90
C PRO A 62 11.42 3.60 3.84
N GLY A 63 11.94 3.68 5.06
CA GLY A 63 11.51 4.70 6.03
C GLY A 63 11.94 6.11 5.64
N GLU A 64 13.16 6.26 5.12
CA GLU A 64 13.65 7.53 4.57
C GLU A 64 12.82 7.97 3.37
N ILE A 65 12.51 7.02 2.46
CA ILE A 65 11.66 7.27 1.28
C ILE A 65 10.27 7.75 1.72
N LEU A 66 9.61 7.04 2.66
CA LEU A 66 8.28 7.44 3.14
C LEU A 66 8.30 8.78 3.88
N SER A 67 9.34 9.07 4.66
CA SER A 67 9.48 10.35 5.35
C SER A 67 9.69 11.51 4.36
N ALA A 68 10.46 11.30 3.29
CA ALA A 68 10.62 12.25 2.21
C ALA A 68 9.31 12.43 1.41
N LEU A 69 8.61 11.32 1.12
CA LEU A 69 7.31 11.31 0.45
C LEU A 69 6.27 12.12 1.22
N ASN A 70 6.21 11.95 2.55
CA ASN A 70 5.29 12.72 3.40
C ASN A 70 5.48 14.24 3.20
N ARG A 71 6.70 14.71 3.34
CA ARG A 71 7.03 16.13 3.15
C ARG A 71 6.70 16.64 1.73
N SER A 72 7.04 15.86 0.72
CA SER A 72 6.86 16.28 -0.68
C SER A 72 5.39 16.32 -1.09
N ILE A 73 4.55 15.37 -0.64
CA ILE A 73 3.11 15.38 -0.92
C ILE A 73 2.41 16.51 -0.17
N ARG A 74 2.73 16.74 1.11
CA ARG A 74 2.19 17.88 1.87
C ARG A 74 2.46 19.20 1.16
N ARG A 75 3.69 19.36 0.63
CA ARG A 75 4.09 20.52 -0.15
C ARG A 75 3.32 20.62 -1.48
N ALA A 76 3.21 19.53 -2.22
CA ALA A 76 2.50 19.48 -3.48
C ALA A 76 1.00 19.77 -3.35
N LEU A 77 0.39 19.37 -2.22
CA LEU A 77 -1.03 19.60 -1.92
C LEU A 77 -1.28 20.90 -1.10
N HIS A 78 -0.24 21.75 -0.91
CA HIS A 78 -0.32 22.98 -0.12
C HIS A 78 -0.87 22.76 1.31
N GLN A 79 -0.48 21.66 1.95
CA GLN A 79 -0.84 21.31 3.31
C GLN A 79 0.19 21.85 4.34
N GLU A 80 1.19 22.60 3.90
CA GLU A 80 2.15 23.30 4.73
C GLU A 80 1.54 24.63 5.19
N GLY A 81 1.34 24.80 6.47
CA GLY A 81 0.87 26.03 7.07
C GLY A 81 -0.30 25.78 8.00
N ASP A 82 0.02 25.72 9.29
CA ASP A 82 -0.95 26.02 10.33
C ASP A 82 -1.32 27.50 10.27
N ASP A 83 -2.61 27.76 10.18
CA ASP A 83 -3.35 28.87 10.79
C ASP A 83 -2.60 30.18 11.10
N GLU A 84 -2.04 30.85 10.13
CA GLU A 84 -2.04 32.29 10.21
C GLU A 84 -2.89 32.86 9.08
N LEU A 85 -4.08 33.30 9.47
CA LEU A 85 -5.02 34.14 8.72
C LEU A 85 -4.26 35.26 8.01
N ARG A 86 -3.79 35.02 6.78
CA ARG A 86 -3.43 36.11 5.89
C ARG A 86 -4.69 36.57 5.18
N ASP A 87 -5.14 37.72 5.67
CA ASP A 87 -6.11 38.60 5.02
C ASP A 87 -7.44 38.01 4.56
N GLY A 88 -8.37 37.84 5.48
CA GLY A 88 -9.82 38.05 5.26
C GLY A 88 -10.52 37.24 4.15
N VAL A 89 -9.84 36.35 3.45
CA VAL A 89 -10.44 35.42 2.49
C VAL A 89 -10.59 34.07 3.16
N SER A 90 -11.75 33.87 3.68
CA SER A 90 -12.24 32.67 4.33
C SER A 90 -12.05 31.43 3.45
N SER A 91 -11.55 30.38 4.10
CA SER A 91 -11.72 28.97 3.73
C SER A 91 -11.32 28.55 2.30
N VAL A 92 -10.03 28.50 2.02
CA VAL A 92 -9.55 27.35 1.25
C VAL A 92 -9.70 26.15 2.18
N THR A 93 -10.67 25.30 1.91
CA THR A 93 -10.80 23.99 2.59
C THR A 93 -9.48 23.31 2.38
N HIS A 94 -8.68 23.16 3.45
CA HIS A 94 -7.42 22.40 3.38
C HIS A 94 -7.78 20.99 2.97
N VAL A 95 -7.40 20.64 1.74
CA VAL A 95 -7.52 19.29 1.23
C VAL A 95 -6.62 18.42 2.11
N LYS A 96 -7.23 17.53 2.89
CA LYS A 96 -6.53 16.62 3.82
C LYS A 96 -6.25 15.27 3.17
N ASP A 97 -6.07 15.28 1.86
CA ASP A 97 -5.76 14.10 1.09
C ASP A 97 -4.36 13.59 1.43
N GLY A 98 -4.25 12.28 1.41
CA GLY A 98 -3.02 11.57 1.72
C GLY A 98 -3.06 10.17 1.17
N MET A 99 -2.24 9.29 1.70
CA MET A 99 -2.25 7.89 1.34
C MET A 99 -1.73 7.00 2.46
N ASP A 100 -2.21 5.78 2.45
CA ASP A 100 -1.63 4.65 3.16
C ASP A 100 -0.74 3.87 2.20
N ILE A 101 0.43 3.45 2.62
CA ILE A 101 1.39 2.78 1.75
C ILE A 101 2.21 1.76 2.51
N ILE A 102 2.55 0.66 1.86
CA ILE A 102 3.61 -0.26 2.28
C ILE A 102 4.69 -0.30 1.20
N LEU A 103 5.91 0.02 1.57
CA LEU A 103 7.09 0.03 0.70
C LEU A 103 8.10 -1.00 1.20
N CYS A 104 8.64 -1.79 0.27
CA CYS A 104 9.69 -2.77 0.51
C CYS A 104 10.91 -2.49 -0.37
N SER A 105 12.10 -2.79 0.18
CA SER A 105 13.36 -2.87 -0.52
C SER A 105 13.95 -4.26 -0.33
N TRP A 106 14.30 -4.92 -1.41
CA TRP A 106 14.90 -6.26 -1.42
C TRP A 106 16.26 -6.27 -2.07
N ASN A 107 17.27 -6.72 -1.33
CA ASN A 107 18.60 -7.01 -1.88
C ASN A 107 18.75 -8.52 -2.08
N PRO A 108 18.77 -9.02 -3.32
CA PRO A 108 18.88 -10.46 -3.59
C PRO A 108 20.26 -11.04 -3.25
N ALA A 109 21.34 -10.24 -3.29
CA ALA A 109 22.69 -10.71 -3.00
C ALA A 109 22.88 -10.97 -1.49
N THR A 110 22.38 -10.09 -0.64
CA THR A 110 22.46 -10.23 0.83
C THR A 110 21.23 -10.90 1.44
N ARG A 111 20.19 -11.16 0.63
CA ARG A 111 18.88 -11.66 1.07
C ARG A 111 18.26 -10.80 2.17
N THR A 112 18.49 -9.50 2.09
CA THR A 112 17.99 -8.53 3.06
C THR A 112 16.71 -7.88 2.53
N LEU A 113 15.64 -8.02 3.31
CA LEU A 113 14.38 -7.33 3.13
C LEU A 113 14.33 -6.15 4.11
N ARG A 114 14.06 -4.96 3.60
CA ARG A 114 13.69 -3.80 4.41
C ARG A 114 12.27 -3.40 4.04
N CYS A 115 11.48 -2.96 5.00
CA CYS A 115 10.14 -2.45 4.73
C CYS A 115 9.76 -1.35 5.71
N ALA A 116 8.94 -0.43 5.25
CA ALA A 116 8.27 0.58 6.07
C ALA A 116 6.83 0.75 5.58
N GLY A 117 5.90 0.93 6.50
CA GLY A 117 4.50 1.16 6.18
C GLY A 117 3.99 2.44 6.81
N ALA A 118 3.13 3.15 6.10
CA ALA A 118 2.23 4.18 6.61
C ALA A 118 0.85 3.54 6.72
N ASN A 119 0.38 3.29 7.95
CA ASN A 119 -0.85 2.56 8.31
C ASN A 119 -0.97 1.12 7.75
N ARG A 120 -0.20 0.76 6.72
CA ARG A 120 -0.28 -0.56 6.08
C ARG A 120 0.78 -1.51 6.61
N PRO A 121 0.41 -2.74 7.01
CA PRO A 121 1.35 -3.78 7.38
C PRO A 121 1.91 -4.48 6.13
N LEU A 122 3.11 -5.05 6.27
CA LEU A 122 3.58 -6.11 5.38
C LEU A 122 3.16 -7.47 5.94
N TRP A 123 2.61 -8.35 5.10
CA TRP A 123 2.41 -9.74 5.48
C TRP A 123 3.48 -10.62 4.84
N LEU A 124 4.12 -11.43 5.67
CA LEU A 124 5.16 -12.36 5.30
C LEU A 124 4.66 -13.79 5.47
N LEU A 125 4.54 -14.52 4.36
CA LEU A 125 4.21 -15.95 4.33
C LEU A 125 5.50 -16.75 4.27
N ARG A 126 5.79 -17.51 5.31
CA ARG A 126 6.99 -18.33 5.44
C ARG A 126 6.68 -19.57 6.26
N ASP A 127 7.15 -20.73 5.82
CA ASP A 127 7.02 -22.00 6.54
C ASP A 127 5.56 -22.33 6.97
N GLY A 128 4.59 -21.96 6.13
CA GLY A 128 3.16 -22.13 6.39
C GLY A 128 2.54 -21.12 7.36
N ALA A 129 3.34 -20.23 7.96
CA ALA A 129 2.90 -19.15 8.83
C ALA A 129 2.76 -17.84 8.08
N LEU A 130 1.83 -16.99 8.52
CA LEU A 130 1.70 -15.61 8.08
C LEU A 130 2.04 -14.70 9.26
N GLU A 131 3.15 -13.99 9.12
CA GLU A 131 3.60 -12.97 10.06
C GLU A 131 3.13 -11.60 9.56
N SER A 132 2.84 -10.68 10.50
CA SER A 132 2.46 -9.30 10.16
C SER A 132 3.48 -8.33 10.74
N ILE A 133 4.19 -7.62 9.87
CA ILE A 133 5.10 -6.53 10.24
C ILE A 133 4.27 -5.25 10.17
N LYS A 134 4.08 -4.61 11.31
CA LYS A 134 3.25 -3.41 11.41
C LYS A 134 3.97 -2.20 10.80
N GLY A 135 3.22 -1.35 10.12
CA GLY A 135 3.67 -0.03 9.74
C GLY A 135 3.57 0.98 10.89
N THR A 136 4.11 2.15 10.67
CA THR A 136 3.89 3.34 11.51
C THR A 136 2.41 3.73 11.45
N ASN A 137 1.82 4.04 12.59
CA ASN A 137 0.41 4.45 12.69
C ASN A 137 0.26 5.93 12.31
N ALA A 138 0.56 6.22 11.07
CA ALA A 138 0.43 7.54 10.44
C ALA A 138 0.28 7.33 8.93
N ALA A 139 -0.57 8.13 8.28
CA ALA A 139 -0.67 8.19 6.83
C ALA A 139 0.48 9.03 6.24
N ILE A 140 0.66 8.98 4.94
CA ILE A 140 1.46 9.96 4.21
C ILE A 140 0.58 11.18 3.96
N ALA A 141 1.06 12.38 4.35
CA ALA A 141 0.35 13.66 4.22
C ALA A 141 -0.96 13.74 5.04
N GLY A 142 -1.90 14.56 4.63
CA GLY A 142 -3.14 14.79 5.37
C GLY A 142 -2.90 15.47 6.71
N PHE A 143 -3.17 14.76 7.80
CA PHE A 143 -2.95 15.25 9.17
C PHE A 143 -1.55 14.94 9.73
N THR A 144 -0.72 14.20 8.98
CA THR A 144 0.60 13.78 9.44
C THR A 144 1.58 14.93 9.34
N PRO A 145 2.31 15.30 10.42
CA PRO A 145 3.25 16.41 10.40
C PRO A 145 4.47 16.11 9.52
N ASP A 146 5.19 17.17 9.13
CA ASP A 146 6.38 17.07 8.25
C ASP A 146 7.52 16.25 8.88
N GLU A 147 7.65 16.32 10.21
CA GLU A 147 8.69 15.67 11.00
C GLU A 147 8.41 14.18 11.24
N GLN A 148 7.26 13.65 10.77
CA GLN A 148 6.93 12.24 10.94
C GLN A 148 8.03 11.35 10.36
N ILE A 149 8.54 10.46 11.20
CA ILE A 149 9.50 9.42 10.81
C ILE A 149 8.73 8.11 10.63
N PHE A 150 8.97 7.44 9.51
CA PHE A 150 8.45 6.09 9.26
C PHE A 150 9.56 5.08 9.55
N GLU A 151 9.25 4.10 10.41
CA GLU A 151 10.22 3.12 10.87
C GLU A 151 10.54 2.08 9.78
N THR A 152 11.83 1.83 9.55
CA THR A 152 12.31 0.74 8.69
C THR A 152 12.53 -0.52 9.51
N HIS A 153 11.83 -1.59 9.15
CA HIS A 153 12.08 -2.93 9.65
C HIS A 153 13.03 -3.67 8.69
N THR A 154 14.02 -4.36 9.25
CA THR A 154 15.02 -5.10 8.47
C THR A 154 15.02 -6.58 8.86
N LEU A 155 14.93 -7.46 7.85
CA LEU A 155 14.96 -8.91 8.01
C LEU A 155 15.95 -9.52 7.01
N VAL A 156 16.70 -10.55 7.46
CA VAL A 156 17.49 -11.40 6.57
C VAL A 156 16.71 -12.70 6.36
N LEU A 157 16.33 -12.98 5.12
CA LEU A 157 15.51 -14.14 4.78
C LEU A 157 16.41 -15.34 4.46
N GLN A 158 16.41 -16.35 5.33
CA GLN A 158 17.21 -17.58 5.12
C GLN A 158 16.50 -18.60 4.24
N THR A 159 15.18 -18.59 4.24
CA THR A 159 14.31 -19.49 3.46
C THR A 159 13.49 -18.69 2.45
N PRO A 160 12.96 -19.34 1.40
CA PRO A 160 11.99 -18.70 0.50
C PRO A 160 10.79 -18.15 1.28
N ALA A 161 10.31 -17.00 0.86
CA ALA A 161 9.17 -16.33 1.49
C ALA A 161 8.31 -15.63 0.44
N ARG A 162 7.03 -15.45 0.75
CA ARG A 162 6.13 -14.57 -0.03
C ARG A 162 5.77 -13.36 0.78
N LEU A 163 5.90 -12.21 0.16
CA LEU A 163 5.44 -10.93 0.69
C LEU A 163 4.08 -10.63 0.09
N VAL A 164 3.17 -10.12 0.92
CA VAL A 164 1.87 -9.64 0.45
C VAL A 164 1.69 -8.21 0.92
N LEU A 165 1.56 -7.32 -0.06
CA LEU A 165 1.25 -5.91 0.10
C LEU A 165 -0.17 -5.69 -0.37
N SER A 166 -0.99 -4.97 0.38
CA SER A 166 -2.42 -4.82 0.08
C SER A 166 -2.94 -3.45 0.48
N SER A 167 -3.81 -2.86 -0.36
CA SER A 167 -4.77 -1.84 0.05
C SER A 167 -5.90 -2.44 0.89
N ASP A 168 -6.84 -1.65 1.39
CA ASP A 168 -7.92 -2.16 2.25
C ASP A 168 -9.16 -2.63 1.50
N GLY A 169 -9.37 -2.19 0.26
CA GLY A 169 -10.62 -2.42 -0.47
C GLY A 169 -11.03 -3.89 -0.58
N TYR A 170 -10.06 -4.82 -0.62
CA TYR A 170 -10.39 -6.25 -0.59
C TYR A 170 -11.03 -6.66 0.75
N ALA A 171 -10.45 -6.23 1.86
CA ALA A 171 -10.95 -6.56 3.19
C ALA A 171 -12.25 -5.82 3.53
N ASP A 172 -12.42 -4.65 2.95
CA ASP A 172 -13.57 -3.78 3.19
C ASP A 172 -14.76 -4.07 2.28
N GLN A 173 -14.59 -4.93 1.26
CA GLN A 173 -15.69 -5.33 0.37
C GLN A 173 -16.84 -5.97 1.15
N PHE A 174 -18.03 -5.42 0.99
CA PHE A 174 -19.26 -5.98 1.53
C PHE A 174 -19.78 -7.14 0.69
N GLY A 175 -20.20 -8.23 1.37
CA GLY A 175 -20.69 -9.41 0.67
C GLY A 175 -21.19 -10.51 1.60
N GLY A 176 -21.28 -11.72 1.04
CA GLY A 176 -21.80 -12.89 1.71
C GLY A 176 -23.27 -12.76 2.12
N GLU A 177 -23.85 -13.81 2.65
CA GLU A 177 -25.28 -13.89 3.01
C GLU A 177 -25.73 -12.79 3.98
N LYS A 178 -24.84 -12.34 4.87
CA LYS A 178 -25.14 -11.34 5.91
C LYS A 178 -24.75 -9.92 5.53
N GLY A 179 -24.26 -9.68 4.31
CA GLY A 179 -23.84 -8.36 3.84
C GLY A 179 -22.77 -7.69 4.68
N LYS A 180 -21.80 -8.43 5.23
CA LYS A 180 -20.73 -7.90 6.06
C LYS A 180 -19.47 -7.64 5.24
N LYS A 181 -18.51 -6.89 5.79
CA LYS A 181 -17.16 -6.76 5.21
C LYS A 181 -16.46 -8.14 5.17
N PHE A 182 -15.60 -8.34 4.17
CA PHE A 182 -14.78 -9.55 4.04
C PHE A 182 -13.87 -9.74 5.27
N MET A 183 -13.26 -8.68 5.70
CA MET A 183 -12.36 -8.55 6.85
C MET A 183 -10.96 -9.10 6.62
N VAL A 184 -9.97 -8.40 7.17
CA VAL A 184 -8.53 -8.74 7.11
C VAL A 184 -8.26 -10.19 7.54
N LYS A 185 -8.94 -10.67 8.58
CA LYS A 185 -8.75 -12.04 9.10
C LYS A 185 -9.04 -13.10 8.02
N ARG A 186 -10.13 -12.97 7.26
CA ARG A 186 -10.45 -13.90 6.17
C ARG A 186 -9.45 -13.82 5.03
N LEU A 187 -9.00 -12.61 4.69
CA LEU A 187 -7.95 -12.45 3.68
C LEU A 187 -6.66 -13.16 4.10
N GLN A 188 -6.25 -13.02 5.35
CA GLN A 188 -5.09 -13.72 5.89
C GLN A 188 -5.26 -15.25 5.90
N GLU A 189 -6.46 -15.75 6.22
CA GLU A 189 -6.80 -17.18 6.15
C GLU A 189 -6.70 -17.71 4.71
N LEU A 190 -7.23 -16.96 3.74
CA LEU A 190 -7.15 -17.28 2.31
C LEU A 190 -5.69 -17.29 1.82
N LEU A 191 -4.89 -16.30 2.20
CA LEU A 191 -3.47 -16.24 1.85
C LEU A 191 -2.69 -17.45 2.41
N ARG A 192 -2.97 -17.85 3.66
CA ARG A 192 -2.36 -19.07 4.24
C ARG A 192 -2.77 -20.33 3.51
N SER A 193 -4.07 -20.50 3.22
CA SER A 193 -4.59 -21.71 2.56
C SER A 193 -4.08 -21.87 1.12
N THR A 194 -3.64 -20.78 0.50
CA THR A 194 -3.12 -20.75 -0.87
C THR A 194 -1.60 -20.60 -0.95
N ALA A 195 -0.90 -20.60 0.19
CA ALA A 195 0.55 -20.32 0.28
C ALA A 195 1.43 -21.29 -0.53
N THR A 196 1.00 -22.54 -0.70
CA THR A 196 1.74 -23.58 -1.46
C THR A 196 1.40 -23.61 -2.94
N GLN A 197 0.41 -22.84 -3.39
CA GLN A 197 0.03 -22.75 -4.79
C GLN A 197 1.04 -21.90 -5.57
N THR A 198 1.04 -22.01 -6.91
CA THR A 198 1.79 -21.06 -7.74
C THR A 198 1.23 -19.64 -7.57
N LEU A 199 2.04 -18.62 -7.85
CA LEU A 199 1.60 -17.22 -7.77
C LEU A 199 0.33 -16.95 -8.59
N GLU A 200 0.25 -17.52 -9.79
CA GLU A 200 -0.92 -17.37 -10.67
C GLU A 200 -2.17 -18.09 -10.11
N GLN A 201 -2.00 -19.26 -9.50
CA GLN A 201 -3.10 -19.96 -8.83
C GLN A 201 -3.58 -19.19 -7.60
N GLN A 202 -2.65 -18.66 -6.79
CA GLN A 202 -2.98 -17.83 -5.63
C GLN A 202 -3.74 -16.56 -6.05
N LYS A 203 -3.28 -15.88 -7.11
CA LYS A 203 -3.99 -14.73 -7.69
C LYS A 203 -5.42 -15.08 -8.11
N ARG A 204 -5.60 -16.21 -8.81
CA ARG A 204 -6.94 -16.69 -9.22
C ARG A 204 -7.82 -17.00 -8.02
N ALA A 205 -7.28 -17.63 -6.99
CA ALA A 205 -8.02 -17.92 -5.77
C ALA A 205 -8.47 -16.63 -5.06
N LEU A 206 -7.60 -15.62 -4.99
CA LEU A 206 -7.95 -14.31 -4.46
C LEU A 206 -9.06 -13.66 -5.30
N ALA A 207 -8.95 -13.69 -6.63
CA ALA A 207 -9.94 -13.11 -7.51
C ALA A 207 -11.31 -13.80 -7.37
N SER A 208 -11.35 -15.13 -7.39
CA SER A 208 -12.58 -15.91 -7.24
C SER A 208 -13.24 -15.67 -5.87
N ALA A 209 -12.46 -15.73 -4.80
CA ALA A 209 -12.99 -15.51 -3.44
C ALA A 209 -13.55 -14.08 -3.26
N PHE A 210 -12.98 -13.09 -3.92
CA PHE A 210 -13.50 -11.72 -3.93
C PHE A 210 -14.84 -11.64 -4.67
N ASP A 211 -14.93 -12.25 -5.87
CA ASP A 211 -16.14 -12.25 -6.68
C ASP A 211 -17.28 -13.03 -6.01
N ASP A 212 -16.97 -14.20 -5.46
CA ASP A 212 -17.92 -15.02 -4.71
C ASP A 212 -18.47 -14.29 -3.47
N TRP A 213 -17.57 -13.56 -2.77
CA TRP A 213 -17.98 -12.78 -1.60
C TRP A 213 -18.82 -11.58 -1.98
N LYS A 214 -18.38 -10.82 -2.98
CA LYS A 214 -19.08 -9.63 -3.45
C LYS A 214 -20.47 -9.98 -4.00
N GLY A 215 -20.58 -11.06 -4.75
CA GLY A 215 -21.81 -11.45 -5.44
C GLY A 215 -22.31 -10.31 -6.33
N GLU A 216 -23.60 -10.03 -6.25
CA GLU A 216 -24.28 -8.98 -7.03
C GLU A 216 -24.06 -7.55 -6.47
N LYS A 217 -23.33 -7.39 -5.36
CA LYS A 217 -23.08 -6.07 -4.78
C LYS A 217 -22.05 -5.30 -5.59
N GLU A 218 -22.10 -3.97 -5.47
CA GLU A 218 -21.09 -3.10 -6.05
C GLU A 218 -19.76 -3.26 -5.30
N GLN A 219 -18.66 -3.06 -6.01
CA GLN A 219 -17.34 -2.92 -5.42
C GLN A 219 -17.30 -1.58 -4.68
N VAL A 220 -16.86 -1.59 -3.43
CA VAL A 220 -16.93 -0.40 -2.56
C VAL A 220 -15.69 0.47 -2.65
N ASP A 221 -14.54 -0.11 -3.00
CA ASP A 221 -13.27 0.59 -3.10
C ASP A 221 -12.34 -0.05 -4.11
N ASP A 222 -11.25 0.63 -4.45
CA ASP A 222 -10.16 0.08 -5.26
C ASP A 222 -9.51 -1.11 -4.55
N VAL A 223 -9.05 -2.09 -5.32
CA VAL A 223 -8.38 -3.28 -4.78
C VAL A 223 -7.02 -3.43 -5.44
N CYS A 224 -5.97 -3.39 -4.63
CA CYS A 224 -4.61 -3.66 -5.06
C CYS A 224 -3.94 -4.64 -4.09
N ILE A 225 -3.62 -5.86 -4.57
CA ILE A 225 -2.83 -6.84 -3.82
C ILE A 225 -1.65 -7.27 -4.69
N LEU A 226 -0.45 -7.07 -4.17
CA LEU A 226 0.80 -7.53 -4.78
C LEU A 226 1.38 -8.67 -3.94
N VAL A 227 1.59 -9.83 -4.57
CA VAL A 227 2.32 -10.97 -3.98
C VAL A 227 3.67 -11.07 -4.65
N VAL A 228 4.75 -11.06 -3.86
CA VAL A 228 6.13 -11.17 -4.35
C VAL A 228 6.76 -12.41 -3.71
N GLU A 229 7.34 -13.29 -4.53
CA GLU A 229 8.08 -14.48 -4.08
C GLU A 229 9.58 -14.21 -4.14
N LEU A 230 10.26 -14.36 -3.00
CA LEU A 230 11.68 -14.05 -2.79
C LEU A 230 12.52 -15.31 -2.60
#